data_9ac934081169c4ac162fdb946cf67cad
#
_entry.id   9ac934081169c4ac162fdb946cf67cad
#
_cell.length_a   1.000
_cell.length_b   1.000
_cell.length_c   1.000
_cell.angle_alpha   90.00
_cell.angle_beta   90.00
_cell.angle_gamma   90.00
#
_symmetry.space_group_name_H-M   'P 1'
#
loop_
_entity.id
_entity.type
_entity.pdbx_description
1 polymer ?
#
loop_
_entity_poly.entity_id
_entity_poly.type
_entity_poly.pdbx_seq_one_letter_code
_entity_poly.pdbx_strand_id
1 'polypeptide(L)'
;MRTSNAADYPEELLARVIERQRPEDVRFRASWTHFYVAEEAGQIIGCGAIGPYWGSETESSLFSFFVDPTVQRRGVGRAIMETLETDEYFLRAERVEIPASITGLPFYLAMGYTYKNGIAEPDEERLFRLEKNRKTEKKFF
;
A
#
# COMPACT_ATOMS: atom_id res chain seq x y z
N MET A 1 -0.82 1.71 18.96
CA MET A 1 -0.60 1.99 17.53
C MET A 1 -1.86 2.59 16.93
N ARG A 2 -1.70 3.60 16.11
CA ARG A 2 -2.81 4.28 15.45
C ARG A 2 -2.52 4.43 13.97
N THR A 3 -3.53 4.20 13.12
CA THR A 3 -3.44 4.51 11.69
C THR A 3 -4.24 5.79 11.42
N SER A 4 -3.71 6.66 10.57
CA SER A 4 -4.35 7.93 10.26
C SER A 4 -3.94 8.43 8.87
N ASN A 5 -4.72 9.40 8.36
CA ASN A 5 -4.45 9.99 7.06
C ASN A 5 -3.17 10.84 7.13
N ALA A 6 -2.29 10.67 6.15
CA ALA A 6 -1.01 11.35 6.12
C ALA A 6 -1.12 12.86 5.90
N ALA A 7 -2.30 13.35 5.49
CA ALA A 7 -2.52 14.80 5.33
C ALA A 7 -2.29 15.58 6.63
N ASP A 8 -2.35 14.90 7.77
CA ASP A 8 -2.10 15.50 9.08
C ASP A 8 -0.61 15.64 9.41
N TYR A 9 0.28 15.21 8.52
CA TYR A 9 1.72 15.17 8.77
C TYR A 9 2.49 15.94 7.71
N PRO A 10 3.63 16.58 8.07
CA PRO A 10 4.49 17.25 7.08
C PRO A 10 5.11 16.24 6.10
N GLU A 11 5.22 16.63 4.84
CA GLU A 11 5.81 15.78 3.81
C GLU A 11 7.26 15.39 4.12
N GLU A 12 8.02 16.29 4.74
CA GLU A 12 9.40 16.04 5.10
C GLU A 12 9.52 14.92 6.13
N LEU A 13 8.56 14.84 7.06
CA LEU A 13 8.55 13.78 8.05
C LEU A 13 8.23 12.43 7.38
N LEU A 14 7.25 12.42 6.48
CA LEU A 14 6.89 11.21 5.74
C LEU A 14 8.05 10.72 4.88
N ALA A 15 8.74 11.63 4.20
CA ALA A 15 9.88 11.28 3.34
C ALA A 15 11.03 10.66 4.12
N ARG A 16 11.23 11.05 5.38
CA ARG A 16 12.27 10.44 6.21
C ARG A 16 11.92 9.03 6.64
N VAL A 17 10.63 8.75 6.79
CA VAL A 17 10.15 7.41 7.16
C VAL A 17 10.19 6.48 5.96
N ILE A 18 9.81 7.00 4.80
CA ILE A 18 9.85 6.25 3.54
C ILE A 18 11.25 6.40 2.96
N GLU A 19 12.09 5.43 3.21
CA GLU A 19 13.49 5.48 2.78
C GLU A 19 13.63 5.90 1.32
N ARG A 20 14.56 6.85 1.07
CA ARG A 20 14.93 7.33 -0.26
C ARG A 20 13.85 8.09 -1.01
N GLN A 21 12.76 8.47 -0.35
CA GLN A 21 11.77 9.34 -0.96
C GLN A 21 12.12 10.80 -0.68
N ARG A 22 11.97 11.65 -1.69
CA ARG A 22 12.13 13.09 -1.51
C ARG A 22 10.79 13.69 -1.08
N PRO A 23 10.79 14.81 -0.33
CA PRO A 23 9.53 15.45 0.06
C PRO A 23 8.59 15.75 -1.10
N GLU A 24 9.13 16.21 -2.23
CA GLU A 24 8.33 16.50 -3.42
C GLU A 24 7.70 15.23 -4.03
N ASP A 25 8.37 14.10 -3.94
CA ASP A 25 7.82 12.83 -4.45
C ASP A 25 6.64 12.38 -3.59
N VAL A 26 6.76 12.52 -2.27
CA VAL A 26 5.68 12.21 -1.35
C VAL A 26 4.49 13.15 -1.58
N ARG A 27 4.75 14.44 -1.75
CA ARG A 27 3.71 15.44 -2.02
C ARG A 27 2.99 15.12 -3.33
N PHE A 28 3.71 14.81 -4.38
CA PHE A 28 3.11 14.47 -5.66
C PHE A 28 2.20 13.24 -5.53
N ARG A 29 2.69 12.20 -4.87
CA ARG A 29 1.91 10.98 -4.68
C ARG A 29 0.68 11.23 -3.83
N ALA A 30 0.82 11.99 -2.74
CA ALA A 30 -0.29 12.31 -1.87
C ALA A 30 -1.37 13.17 -2.55
N SER A 31 -1.03 13.86 -3.63
CA SER A 31 -1.99 14.69 -4.35
C SER A 31 -3.04 13.90 -5.12
N TRP A 32 -2.77 12.61 -5.41
CA TRP A 32 -3.71 11.78 -6.19
C TRP A 32 -3.97 10.41 -5.57
N THR A 33 -3.49 10.20 -4.35
CA THR A 33 -3.73 8.97 -3.61
C THR A 33 -4.25 9.31 -2.21
N HIS A 34 -4.80 8.29 -1.56
CA HIS A 34 -5.08 8.37 -0.13
C HIS A 34 -3.90 7.71 0.61
N PHE A 35 -3.22 8.48 1.43
CA PHE A 35 -1.98 8.09 2.07
C PHE A 35 -2.21 7.95 3.58
N TYR A 36 -1.87 6.79 4.15
CA TYR A 36 -2.09 6.50 5.55
C TYR A 36 -0.77 6.20 6.25
N VAL A 37 -0.71 6.54 7.55
CA VAL A 37 0.45 6.26 8.38
C VAL A 37 0.02 5.45 9.60
N ALA A 38 0.93 4.63 10.11
CA ALA A 38 0.79 3.99 11.40
C ALA A 38 1.73 4.70 12.38
N GLU A 39 1.19 5.08 13.54
CA GLU A 39 1.91 5.87 14.54
C GLU A 39 1.86 5.16 15.88
N GLU A 40 2.97 5.20 16.61
CA GLU A 40 3.05 4.69 17.97
C GLU A 40 3.96 5.59 18.79
N ALA A 41 3.48 6.02 19.95
CA ALA A 41 4.25 6.88 20.86
C ALA A 41 4.79 8.15 20.17
N GLY A 42 3.99 8.73 19.27
CA GLY A 42 4.36 9.96 18.56
C GLY A 42 5.30 9.75 17.38
N GLN A 43 5.63 8.51 17.05
CA GLN A 43 6.51 8.21 15.92
C GLN A 43 5.78 7.46 14.83
N ILE A 44 6.09 7.81 13.58
CA ILE A 44 5.56 7.08 12.42
C ILE A 44 6.38 5.81 12.26
N ILE A 45 5.71 4.66 12.31
CA ILE A 45 6.36 3.35 12.21
C ILE A 45 6.03 2.61 10.93
N GLY A 46 5.17 3.17 10.11
CA GLY A 46 4.86 2.60 8.80
C GLY A 46 3.90 3.46 8.02
N CYS A 47 3.71 3.13 6.77
CA CYS A 47 2.79 3.86 5.90
C CYS A 47 2.36 3.01 4.71
N GLY A 48 1.34 3.48 4.01
CA GLY A 48 0.89 2.91 2.76
C GLY A 48 -0.08 3.86 2.07
N ALA A 49 -0.19 3.76 0.76
CA ALA A 49 -1.07 4.60 -0.02
C ALA A 49 -1.88 3.75 -1.00
N ILE A 50 -3.05 4.25 -1.36
CA ILE A 50 -3.90 3.64 -2.39
C ILE A 50 -4.41 4.74 -3.30
N GLY A 51 -4.45 4.46 -4.60
CA GLY A 51 -4.97 5.39 -5.58
C GLY A 51 -5.38 4.69 -6.86
N PRO A 52 -5.91 5.44 -7.83
CA PRO A 52 -6.33 4.86 -9.10
C PRO A 52 -5.15 4.24 -9.85
N TYR A 53 -5.36 3.06 -10.41
CA TYR A 53 -4.38 2.43 -11.28
C TYR A 53 -4.45 3.12 -12.65
N TRP A 54 -3.41 3.90 -12.96
CA TRP A 54 -3.35 4.69 -14.22
C TRP A 54 -4.62 5.50 -14.48
N GLY A 55 -5.15 6.13 -13.43
CA GLY A 55 -6.35 6.96 -13.55
C GLY A 55 -7.66 6.21 -13.71
N SER A 56 -7.67 4.89 -13.54
CA SER A 56 -8.86 4.07 -13.68
C SER A 56 -9.89 4.35 -12.58
N GLU A 57 -11.17 4.22 -12.91
CA GLU A 57 -12.27 4.29 -11.94
C GLU A 57 -12.59 2.93 -11.32
N THR A 58 -12.15 1.84 -11.96
CA THR A 58 -12.48 0.47 -11.57
C THR A 58 -11.29 -0.33 -11.07
N GLU A 59 -10.09 0.20 -11.19
CA GLU A 59 -8.88 -0.46 -10.72
C GLU A 59 -8.06 0.49 -9.89
N SER A 60 -7.44 -0.02 -8.85
CA SER A 60 -6.61 0.75 -7.94
C SER A 60 -5.27 0.08 -7.75
N SER A 61 -4.32 0.82 -7.19
CA SER A 61 -3.00 0.30 -6.88
C SER A 61 -2.57 0.76 -5.51
N LEU A 62 -1.82 -0.08 -4.82
CA LEU A 62 -1.19 0.26 -3.56
C LEU A 62 0.23 0.77 -3.84
N PHE A 63 0.65 1.77 -3.07
CA PHE A 63 1.93 2.45 -3.25
C PHE A 63 2.59 2.70 -1.91
N SER A 64 3.91 2.87 -1.93
CA SER A 64 4.67 3.38 -0.78
C SER A 64 4.41 2.62 0.52
N PHE A 65 4.21 1.33 0.44
CA PHE A 65 3.97 0.49 1.60
C PHE A 65 5.30 0.23 2.31
N PHE A 66 5.37 0.64 3.56
CA PHE A 66 6.61 0.57 4.34
C PHE A 66 6.29 0.31 5.81
N VAL A 67 7.08 -0.55 6.44
CA VAL A 67 7.04 -0.75 7.89
C VAL A 67 8.47 -0.63 8.40
N ASP A 68 8.64 0.16 9.47
CA ASP A 68 9.95 0.34 10.11
C ASP A 68 10.51 -1.05 10.49
N PRO A 69 11.73 -1.39 10.04
CA PRO A 69 12.31 -2.71 10.34
C PRO A 69 12.41 -3.03 11.83
N THR A 70 12.53 -2.01 12.68
CA THR A 70 12.65 -2.23 14.12
C THR A 70 11.36 -2.67 14.78
N VAL A 71 10.21 -2.53 14.09
CA VAL A 71 8.90 -2.89 14.63
C VAL A 71 8.17 -3.93 13.77
N GLN A 72 8.86 -4.59 12.85
CA GLN A 72 8.25 -5.64 12.04
C GLN A 72 7.81 -6.81 12.92
N ARG A 73 6.81 -7.57 12.44
CA ARG A 73 6.20 -8.71 13.14
C ARG A 73 5.35 -8.33 14.34
N ARG A 74 5.03 -7.03 14.50
CA ARG A 74 4.12 -6.55 15.55
C ARG A 74 2.73 -6.24 15.02
N GLY A 75 2.40 -6.70 13.81
CA GLY A 75 1.10 -6.45 13.21
C GLY A 75 0.94 -5.09 12.57
N VAL A 76 2.02 -4.33 12.42
CA VAL A 76 1.96 -2.98 11.82
C VAL A 76 1.54 -3.04 10.36
N GLY A 77 2.18 -3.92 9.58
CA GLY A 77 1.83 -4.09 8.16
C GLY A 77 0.38 -4.51 7.98
N ARG A 78 -0.10 -5.45 8.80
CA ARG A 78 -1.49 -5.89 8.74
C ARG A 78 -2.44 -4.74 9.05
N ALA A 79 -2.15 -3.92 10.06
CA ALA A 79 -3.00 -2.79 10.43
C ALA A 79 -3.09 -1.77 9.29
N ILE A 80 -1.96 -1.48 8.64
CA ILE A 80 -1.93 -0.57 7.49
C ILE A 80 -2.76 -1.15 6.35
N MET A 81 -2.56 -2.43 6.04
CA MET A 81 -3.32 -3.09 4.96
C MET A 81 -4.82 -3.08 5.25
N GLU A 82 -5.21 -3.40 6.48
CA GLU A 82 -6.62 -3.37 6.86
C GLU A 82 -7.23 -1.97 6.70
N THR A 83 -6.46 -0.93 7.03
CA THR A 83 -6.90 0.45 6.83
C THR A 83 -7.06 0.77 5.34
N LEU A 84 -6.07 0.40 4.53
CA LEU A 84 -6.15 0.61 3.08
C LEU A 84 -7.35 -0.13 2.47
N GLU A 85 -7.67 -1.31 2.97
CA GLU A 85 -8.78 -2.10 2.44
C GLU A 85 -10.16 -1.59 2.86
N THR A 86 -10.22 -0.57 3.72
CA THR A 86 -11.46 0.15 4.02
C THR A 86 -11.60 1.45 3.23
N ASP A 87 -10.56 1.85 2.51
CA ASP A 87 -10.55 3.09 1.73
C ASP A 87 -11.48 2.97 0.52
N GLU A 88 -12.07 4.11 0.11
CA GLU A 88 -13.00 4.13 -1.03
C GLU A 88 -12.37 3.64 -2.32
N TYR A 89 -11.06 3.90 -2.54
CA TYR A 89 -10.38 3.39 -3.73
C TYR A 89 -10.28 1.87 -3.74
N PHE A 90 -10.18 1.26 -2.57
CA PHE A 90 -10.22 -0.20 -2.48
C PHE A 90 -11.64 -0.72 -2.68
N LEU A 91 -12.60 -0.11 -1.98
CA LEU A 91 -13.99 -0.60 -2.00
C LEU A 91 -14.66 -0.48 -3.36
N ARG A 92 -14.32 0.56 -4.14
CA ARG A 92 -14.87 0.73 -5.50
C ARG A 92 -14.15 -0.12 -6.54
N ALA A 93 -12.95 -0.61 -6.23
CA ALA A 93 -12.11 -1.29 -7.21
C ALA A 93 -12.60 -2.71 -7.48
N GLU A 94 -12.56 -3.11 -8.74
CA GLU A 94 -12.75 -4.49 -9.15
C GLU A 94 -11.44 -5.26 -9.07
N ARG A 95 -10.32 -4.54 -9.18
CA ARG A 95 -8.98 -5.11 -9.10
C ARG A 95 -8.03 -4.12 -8.43
N VAL A 96 -7.17 -4.62 -7.55
CA VAL A 96 -6.15 -3.82 -6.87
C VAL A 96 -4.79 -4.45 -7.15
N GLU A 97 -3.83 -3.65 -7.59
CA GLU A 97 -2.49 -4.13 -7.92
C GLU A 97 -1.46 -3.65 -6.91
N ILE A 98 -0.45 -4.47 -6.67
CA ILE A 98 0.70 -4.11 -5.82
C ILE A 98 1.99 -4.45 -6.57
N PRO A 99 2.89 -3.47 -6.78
CA PRO A 99 4.26 -3.76 -7.19
C PRO A 99 5.07 -4.15 -5.96
N ALA A 100 5.28 -5.45 -5.75
CA ALA A 100 5.87 -5.98 -4.53
C ALA A 100 7.37 -6.21 -4.66
N SER A 101 8.14 -5.74 -3.67
CA SER A 101 9.54 -6.11 -3.56
C SER A 101 9.66 -7.58 -3.12
N ILE A 102 10.83 -8.19 -3.34
CA ILE A 102 11.03 -9.57 -2.89
C ILE A 102 10.90 -9.68 -1.36
N THR A 103 11.29 -8.65 -0.64
CA THR A 103 11.19 -8.62 0.82
C THR A 103 9.73 -8.59 1.28
N GLY A 104 8.88 -7.83 0.60
CA GLY A 104 7.47 -7.71 0.95
C GLY A 104 6.60 -8.82 0.41
N LEU A 105 7.08 -9.58 -0.55
CA LEU A 105 6.28 -10.59 -1.25
C LEU A 105 5.55 -11.57 -0.33
N PRO A 106 6.22 -12.20 0.67
CA PRO A 106 5.52 -13.15 1.53
C PRO A 106 4.34 -12.53 2.28
N PHE A 107 4.51 -11.27 2.71
CA PHE A 107 3.46 -10.56 3.43
C PHE A 107 2.22 -10.35 2.53
N TYR A 108 2.43 -9.88 1.31
CA TYR A 108 1.30 -9.61 0.41
C TYR A 108 0.58 -10.89 0.01
N LEU A 109 1.33 -11.98 -0.22
CA LEU A 109 0.70 -13.26 -0.50
C LEU A 109 -0.13 -13.74 0.69
N ALA A 110 0.38 -13.55 1.91
CA ALA A 110 -0.37 -13.90 3.13
C ALA A 110 -1.63 -13.04 3.31
N MET A 111 -1.63 -11.82 2.78
CA MET A 111 -2.79 -10.92 2.83
C MET A 111 -3.82 -11.21 1.73
N GLY A 112 -3.58 -12.22 0.91
CA GLY A 112 -4.55 -12.66 -0.09
C GLY A 112 -4.31 -12.16 -1.50
N TYR A 113 -3.17 -11.51 -1.76
CA TYR A 113 -2.81 -11.10 -3.12
C TYR A 113 -2.19 -12.26 -3.86
N THR A 114 -2.36 -12.29 -5.17
CA THR A 114 -1.86 -13.36 -6.04
C THR A 114 -1.05 -12.77 -7.18
N TYR A 115 -0.26 -13.62 -7.85
CA TYR A 115 0.55 -13.16 -8.97
C TYR A 115 -0.33 -12.73 -10.14
N LYS A 116 -0.07 -11.54 -10.67
CA LYS A 116 -0.77 -11.01 -11.84
C LYS A 116 -0.53 -11.92 -13.03
N ASN A 117 -1.62 -12.40 -13.64
CA ASN A 117 -1.57 -13.34 -14.76
C ASN A 117 -0.81 -14.64 -14.43
N GLY A 118 -0.70 -14.98 -13.15
CA GLY A 118 0.02 -16.18 -12.73
C GLY A 118 1.53 -16.10 -12.87
N ILE A 119 2.09 -14.92 -13.15
CA ILE A 119 3.52 -14.76 -13.39
C ILE A 119 4.26 -14.58 -12.07
N ALA A 120 4.96 -15.61 -11.63
CA ALA A 120 5.68 -15.64 -10.36
C ALA A 120 7.15 -15.22 -10.51
N GLU A 121 7.44 -14.32 -11.45
CA GLU A 121 8.78 -13.82 -11.71
C GLU A 121 8.79 -12.30 -11.62
N PRO A 122 9.92 -11.69 -11.16
CA PRO A 122 10.01 -10.23 -11.10
C PRO A 122 10.11 -9.61 -12.49
N ASP A 123 9.63 -8.38 -12.60
CA ASP A 123 9.74 -7.62 -13.83
C ASP A 123 11.12 -6.94 -13.97
N GLU A 124 11.27 -6.06 -14.95
CA GLU A 124 12.54 -5.36 -15.20
C GLU A 124 12.99 -4.48 -14.03
N GLU A 125 12.04 -4.04 -13.20
CA GLU A 125 12.33 -3.25 -12.01
C GLU A 125 12.56 -4.11 -10.78
N ARG A 126 12.61 -5.44 -10.96
CA ARG A 126 12.75 -6.43 -9.88
C ARG A 126 11.56 -6.43 -8.93
N LEU A 127 10.38 -6.09 -9.44
CA LEU A 127 9.14 -6.10 -8.67
C LEU A 127 8.25 -7.24 -9.13
N PHE A 128 7.65 -7.91 -8.16
CA PHE A 128 6.62 -8.90 -8.45
C PHE A 128 5.29 -8.18 -8.56
N ARG A 129 4.59 -8.38 -9.66
CA ARG A 129 3.27 -7.77 -9.84
C ARG A 129 2.23 -8.67 -9.22
N LEU A 130 1.58 -8.18 -8.18
CA LEU A 130 0.52 -8.90 -7.49
C LEU A 130 -0.80 -8.19 -7.68
N GLU A 131 -1.89 -8.93 -7.53
CA GLU A 131 -3.23 -8.36 -7.65
C GLU A 131 -4.20 -9.06 -6.73
N LYS A 132 -5.27 -8.35 -6.40
CA LYS A 132 -6.45 -8.92 -5.76
C LYS A 132 -7.65 -8.59 -6.63
N ASN A 133 -8.30 -9.59 -7.17
CA ASN A 133 -9.50 -9.42 -7.97
C ASN A 133 -10.71 -9.49 -7.06
N ARG A 134 -11.44 -8.38 -6.96
CA ARG A 134 -12.59 -8.27 -6.06
C ARG A 134 -13.91 -8.53 -6.76
N LYS A 135 -13.92 -8.45 -8.07
CA LYS A 135 -15.13 -8.71 -8.87
C LYS A 135 -15.66 -10.13 -8.65
N THR A 136 -14.76 -11.10 -8.50
CA THR A 136 -15.11 -12.49 -8.28
C THR A 136 -15.86 -12.69 -6.96
N GLU A 137 -15.47 -11.95 -5.92
CA GLU A 137 -16.11 -12.01 -4.61
C GLU A 137 -17.56 -11.55 -4.65
N LYS A 138 -17.85 -10.58 -5.52
CA LYS A 138 -19.21 -10.01 -5.65
C LYS A 138 -20.18 -10.93 -6.35
N LYS A 139 -19.71 -11.96 -7.04
CA LYS A 139 -20.56 -12.87 -7.81
C LYS A 139 -21.34 -13.87 -6.97
N PHE A 140 -21.00 -13.99 -5.72
CA PHE A 140 -21.63 -14.97 -4.84
C PHE A 140 -22.77 -14.40 -3.99
N PHE A 141 -23.19 -13.21 -4.30
CA PHE A 141 -24.27 -12.55 -3.56
C PHE A 141 -25.45 -12.20 -4.43
#